data_1bc97698eff523bab76b20b800191a79
#
_entry.id   1bc97698eff523bab76b20b800191a79
#
_cell.length_a   1.000
_cell.length_b   1.000
_cell.length_c   1.000
_cell.angle_alpha   90.00
_cell.angle_beta   90.00
_cell.angle_gamma   90.00
#
_symmetry.space_group_name_H-M   'P 1'
#
loop_
_entity.id
_entity.type
_entity.pdbx_description
1 polymer ?
#
loop_
_entity_poly.entity_id
_entity_poly.type
_entity_poly.pdbx_seq_one_letter_code
_entity_poly.pdbx_strand_id
1 'polypeptide(L)'
;MFNGTETIEEQTKANLINLLLTEPGERVNIPRYGVGLKKLLFEQNLDLEVLKEQIIRKSSIYIPNIKVLNVITRIASVDRHTILVGITYKSLLNGKQDSIQLNFS
;
A
#
# COMPACT_ATOMS: atom_id res chain seq x y z
N MET A 1 -0.26 -2.02 -21.40
CA MET A 1 -0.67 -3.29 -22.00
C MET A 1 -0.02 -4.47 -21.31
N PHE A 2 -0.78 -5.54 -21.03
CA PHE A 2 -0.31 -6.70 -20.44
C PHE A 2 0.32 -7.59 -21.44
N ASN A 3 1.46 -8.09 -21.21
CA ASN A 3 2.19 -8.89 -22.17
C ASN A 3 1.95 -10.39 -22.03
N GLY A 4 0.88 -10.80 -21.44
CA GLY A 4 0.49 -12.19 -21.31
C GLY A 4 1.23 -13.01 -20.26
N THR A 5 2.27 -12.47 -19.63
CA THR A 5 2.97 -13.13 -18.55
C THR A 5 2.52 -12.64 -17.18
N GLU A 6 1.82 -11.51 -17.13
CA GLU A 6 1.25 -10.99 -15.90
C GLU A 6 -0.11 -11.58 -15.62
N THR A 7 -0.34 -11.98 -14.39
CA THR A 7 -1.63 -12.46 -13.92
C THR A 7 -2.42 -11.29 -13.33
N ILE A 8 -3.72 -11.52 -13.09
CA ILE A 8 -4.56 -10.53 -12.41
C ILE A 8 -4.03 -10.24 -11.01
N GLU A 9 -3.53 -11.27 -10.32
CA GLU A 9 -2.94 -11.13 -8.99
C GLU A 9 -1.70 -10.26 -9.01
N GLU A 10 -0.84 -10.44 -9.99
CA GLU A 10 0.38 -9.63 -10.14
C GLU A 10 0.04 -8.18 -10.46
N GLN A 11 -0.94 -7.97 -11.34
CA GLN A 11 -1.42 -6.65 -11.70
C GLN A 11 -2.02 -5.94 -10.47
N THR A 12 -2.81 -6.65 -9.68
CA THR A 12 -3.40 -6.11 -8.46
C THR A 12 -2.34 -5.72 -7.46
N LYS A 13 -1.33 -6.56 -7.28
CA LYS A 13 -0.21 -6.26 -6.39
C LYS A 13 0.53 -5.01 -6.84
N ALA A 14 0.83 -4.90 -8.13
CA ALA A 14 1.50 -3.72 -8.69
C ALA A 14 0.66 -2.46 -8.48
N ASN A 15 -0.65 -2.54 -8.68
CA ASN A 15 -1.55 -1.42 -8.47
C ASN A 15 -1.58 -0.97 -7.01
N LEU A 16 -1.57 -1.92 -6.09
CA LEU A 16 -1.56 -1.61 -4.66
C LEU A 16 -0.25 -0.93 -4.26
N ILE A 17 0.88 -1.45 -4.72
CA ILE A 17 2.18 -0.84 -4.44
C ILE A 17 2.23 0.59 -4.99
N ASN A 18 1.75 0.78 -6.21
CA ASN A 18 1.71 2.11 -6.82
C ASN A 18 0.86 3.09 -5.99
N LEU A 19 -0.30 2.64 -5.53
CA LEU A 19 -1.18 3.45 -4.69
C LEU A 19 -0.48 3.86 -3.38
N LEU A 20 0.22 2.92 -2.75
CA LEU A 20 0.90 3.18 -1.48
C LEU A 20 2.04 4.17 -1.63
N LEU A 21 2.79 4.07 -2.72
CA LEU A 21 3.99 4.90 -2.93
C LEU A 21 3.69 6.27 -3.54
N THR A 22 2.55 6.43 -4.22
CA THR A 22 2.20 7.72 -4.82
C THR A 22 1.75 8.69 -3.74
N GLU A 23 2.29 9.90 -3.76
CA GLU A 23 1.84 10.95 -2.84
C GLU A 23 0.59 11.63 -3.38
N PRO A 24 -0.38 11.99 -2.52
CA PRO A 24 -1.53 12.77 -2.94
C PRO A 24 -1.08 14.07 -3.61
N GLY A 25 -1.66 14.38 -4.74
CA GLY A 25 -1.30 15.56 -5.52
C GLY A 25 -0.30 15.34 -6.64
N GLU A 26 0.39 14.18 -6.67
CA GLU A 26 1.31 13.88 -7.77
C GLU A 26 0.61 13.72 -9.11
N ARG A 27 -0.62 13.18 -9.08
CA ARG A 27 -1.38 12.99 -10.31
C ARG A 27 -2.30 14.18 -10.55
N VAL A 28 -2.12 14.85 -11.67
CA VAL A 28 -2.86 16.06 -12.03
C VAL A 28 -4.37 15.79 -12.14
N ASN A 29 -4.72 14.65 -12.72
CA ASN A 29 -6.12 14.32 -12.98
C ASN A 29 -6.82 13.63 -11.81
N ILE A 30 -6.06 13.13 -10.85
CA ILE A 30 -6.59 12.43 -9.68
C ILE A 30 -5.84 12.91 -8.44
N PRO A 31 -6.15 14.11 -7.96
CA PRO A 31 -5.35 14.72 -6.89
C PRO A 31 -5.43 14.00 -5.53
N ARG A 32 -6.46 13.20 -5.33
CA ARG A 32 -6.63 12.45 -4.08
C ARG A 32 -6.05 11.03 -4.15
N TYR A 33 -5.55 10.64 -5.32
CA TYR A 33 -4.95 9.33 -5.49
C TYR A 33 -3.62 9.26 -4.76
N GLY A 34 -3.40 8.16 -4.07
CA GLY A 34 -2.14 7.90 -3.39
C GLY A 34 -2.24 8.02 -1.88
N VAL A 35 -1.49 7.19 -1.19
CA VAL A 35 -1.40 7.20 0.28
C VAL A 35 -0.23 8.05 0.76
N GLY A 36 0.86 8.12 -0.02
CA GLY A 36 2.08 8.81 0.39
C GLY A 36 2.71 8.14 1.61
N LEU A 37 2.84 6.83 1.55
CA LEU A 37 3.22 6.02 2.69
C LEU A 37 4.57 6.42 3.29
N LYS A 38 5.55 6.72 2.43
CA LYS A 38 6.88 7.13 2.90
C LYS A 38 6.81 8.38 3.77
N LYS A 39 6.06 9.38 3.32
CA LYS A 39 5.92 10.63 4.08
C LYS A 39 5.22 10.39 5.41
N LEU A 40 4.15 9.59 5.41
CA LEU A 40 3.41 9.29 6.63
C LEU A 40 4.26 8.56 7.66
N LEU A 41 5.11 7.62 7.20
CA LEU A 41 5.95 6.83 8.11
C LEU A 41 6.99 7.65 8.83
N PHE A 42 7.45 8.75 8.25
CA PHE A 42 8.50 9.57 8.82
C PHE A 42 7.98 10.85 9.49
N GLU A 43 6.67 10.97 9.68
CA GLU A 43 6.10 12.04 10.48
C GLU A 43 6.37 11.81 11.96
N GLN A 44 6.56 12.91 12.70
CA GLN A 44 6.93 12.84 14.11
C GLN A 44 5.89 12.16 15.00
N ASN A 45 4.64 12.34 14.70
CA ASN A 45 3.53 11.83 15.52
C ASN A 45 2.74 10.78 14.74
N LEU A 46 3.43 9.77 14.23
CA LEU A 46 2.78 8.70 13.47
C LEU A 46 1.80 7.93 14.36
N ASP A 47 0.56 7.89 13.94
CA ASP A 47 -0.48 7.07 14.53
C ASP A 47 -0.73 5.88 13.60
N LEU A 48 -0.43 4.67 14.07
CA LEU A 48 -0.60 3.46 13.27
C LEU A 48 -2.05 3.22 12.87
N GLU A 49 -2.99 3.61 13.72
CA GLU A 49 -4.42 3.47 13.39
C GLU A 49 -4.83 4.38 12.25
N VAL A 50 -4.31 5.60 12.22
CA VAL A 50 -4.55 6.55 11.12
C VAL A 50 -3.92 6.02 9.83
N LEU A 51 -2.70 5.51 9.91
CA LEU A 51 -2.01 4.93 8.76
C LEU A 51 -2.81 3.77 8.18
N LYS A 52 -3.24 2.86 9.02
CA LYS A 52 -4.03 1.70 8.62
C LYS A 52 -5.35 2.13 7.98
N GLU A 53 -6.03 3.11 8.58
CA GLU A 53 -7.28 3.64 8.06
C GLU A 53 -7.09 4.25 6.66
N GLN A 54 -6.02 5.03 6.46
CA GLN A 54 -5.72 5.63 5.17
C GLN A 54 -5.50 4.54 4.10
N ILE A 55 -4.74 3.51 4.43
CA ILE A 55 -4.48 2.41 3.51
C ILE A 55 -5.77 1.68 3.15
N ILE A 56 -6.58 1.34 4.14
CA ILE A 56 -7.85 0.64 3.93
C ILE A 56 -8.80 1.47 3.09
N ARG A 57 -8.96 2.74 3.43
CA ARG A 57 -9.89 3.63 2.72
C ARG A 57 -9.48 3.86 1.28
N LYS A 58 -8.22 4.21 1.04
CA LYS A 58 -7.73 4.49 -0.31
C LYS A 58 -7.74 3.24 -1.19
N SER A 59 -7.36 2.09 -0.64
CA SER A 59 -7.41 0.84 -1.41
C SER A 59 -8.84 0.45 -1.76
N SER A 60 -9.79 0.69 -0.87
CA SER A 60 -11.20 0.43 -1.14
C SER A 60 -11.74 1.28 -2.29
N ILE A 61 -11.28 2.52 -2.40
CA ILE A 61 -11.71 3.45 -3.45
C ILE A 61 -11.06 3.11 -4.79
N TYR A 62 -9.75 2.90 -4.80
CA TYR A 62 -8.97 2.82 -6.04
C TYR A 62 -8.67 1.39 -6.51
N ILE A 63 -8.79 0.42 -5.62
CA ILE A 63 -8.60 -1.00 -5.94
C ILE A 63 -9.75 -1.79 -5.30
N PRO A 64 -10.98 -1.65 -5.82
CA PRO A 64 -12.16 -2.23 -5.16
C PRO A 64 -12.22 -3.75 -5.18
N ASN A 65 -11.37 -4.40 -5.94
CA ASN A 65 -11.33 -5.86 -6.02
C ASN A 65 -10.48 -6.52 -4.91
N ILE A 66 -9.98 -5.74 -3.96
CA ILE A 66 -9.28 -6.31 -2.80
C ILE A 66 -9.85 -5.78 -1.50
N LYS A 67 -9.57 -6.51 -0.43
CA LYS A 67 -9.84 -6.08 0.94
C LYS A 67 -8.55 -6.19 1.74
N VAL A 68 -8.10 -5.09 2.30
CA VAL A 68 -6.93 -5.08 3.18
C VAL A 68 -7.34 -5.68 4.51
N LEU A 69 -6.63 -6.72 4.94
CA LEU A 69 -6.94 -7.45 6.17
C LEU A 69 -6.11 -6.96 7.34
N ASN A 70 -4.85 -6.63 7.09
CA ASN A 70 -3.96 -6.22 8.16
C ASN A 70 -2.82 -5.37 7.62
N VAL A 71 -2.31 -4.48 8.47
CA VAL A 71 -1.15 -3.64 8.18
C VAL A 71 -0.25 -3.71 9.41
N ILE A 72 1.01 -4.07 9.20
CA ILE A 72 2.00 -4.09 10.28
C ILE A 72 3.17 -3.19 9.89
N THR A 73 3.79 -2.59 10.89
CA THR A 73 5.02 -1.82 10.71
C THR A 73 6.06 -2.37 11.67
N ARG A 74 7.31 -2.38 11.22
CA ARG A 74 8.42 -2.88 12.02
C ARG A 74 9.67 -2.07 11.68
N ILE A 75 10.46 -1.77 12.69
CA ILE A 75 11.77 -1.17 12.48
C ILE A 75 12.72 -2.29 12.07
N ALA A 76 13.14 -2.29 10.80
CA ALA A 76 14.03 -3.32 10.28
C ALA A 76 15.48 -3.06 10.62
N SER A 77 15.88 -1.79 10.74
CA SER A 77 17.23 -1.41 11.14
C SER A 77 17.20 -0.06 11.85
N VAL A 78 17.66 -0.03 13.08
CA VAL A 78 17.73 1.21 13.87
C VAL A 78 18.81 2.14 13.31
N ASP A 79 19.96 1.59 12.94
CA ASP A 79 21.09 2.37 12.44
C ASP A 79 20.82 3.04 11.10
N ARG A 80 20.01 2.39 10.26
CA ARG A 80 19.68 2.89 8.93
C ARG A 80 18.32 3.54 8.86
N HIS A 81 17.62 3.61 9.98
CA HIS A 81 16.25 4.14 10.03
C HIS A 81 15.32 3.49 8.99
N THR A 82 15.47 2.19 8.81
CA THR A 82 14.67 1.44 7.85
C THR A 82 13.41 0.92 8.50
N ILE A 83 12.27 1.21 7.89
CA ILE A 83 10.97 0.75 8.37
C ILE A 83 10.41 -0.24 7.35
N LEU A 84 10.00 -1.40 7.86
CA LEU A 84 9.34 -2.43 7.05
C LEU A 84 7.83 -2.32 7.26
N VAL A 85 7.10 -2.26 6.15
CA VAL A 85 5.63 -2.27 6.18
C VAL A 85 5.14 -3.53 5.51
N GLY A 86 4.36 -4.32 6.22
CA GLY A 86 3.73 -5.52 5.69
C GLY A 86 2.22 -5.31 5.58
N ILE A 87 1.65 -5.63 4.43
CA ILE A 87 0.22 -5.50 4.18
C ILE A 87 -0.30 -6.83 3.69
N THR A 88 -1.29 -7.36 4.40
CA THR A 88 -2.01 -8.57 4.02
C THR A 88 -3.36 -8.18 3.46
N TYR A 89 -3.70 -8.70 2.31
CA TYR A 89 -4.95 -8.40 1.64
C TYR A 89 -5.55 -9.66 1.02
N LYS A 90 -6.82 -9.59 0.70
CA LYS A 90 -7.56 -10.69 0.09
C LYS A 90 -8.16 -10.21 -1.21
N SER A 91 -8.01 -11.02 -2.26
CA SER A 91 -8.70 -10.76 -3.53
C SER A 91 -10.18 -11.09 -3.38
N LEU A 92 -11.04 -10.16 -3.74
CA LEU A 92 -12.49 -10.40 -3.72
C LEU A 92 -12.96 -11.17 -4.95
N LEU A 93 -12.09 -11.34 -5.95
CA LEU A 93 -12.42 -12.09 -7.16
C LEU A 93 -12.30 -13.59 -6.96
N ASN A 94 -11.32 -14.05 -6.21
CA ASN A 94 -11.05 -15.48 -6.03
C ASN A 94 -10.88 -15.91 -4.57
N GLY A 95 -10.97 -14.97 -3.63
CA GLY A 95 -10.84 -15.26 -2.21
C GLY A 95 -9.43 -15.58 -1.73
N LYS A 96 -8.43 -15.48 -2.59
CA LYS A 96 -7.05 -15.76 -2.19
C LYS A 96 -6.44 -14.61 -1.43
N GLN A 97 -5.69 -14.94 -0.39
CA GLN A 97 -4.93 -13.95 0.37
C GLN A 97 -3.52 -13.83 -0.20
N ASP A 98 -2.99 -12.65 -0.14
CA ASP A 98 -1.61 -12.36 -0.51
C ASP A 98 -1.07 -11.27 0.40
N SER A 99 0.22 -11.03 0.34
CA SER A 99 0.84 -9.99 1.15
C SER A 99 1.94 -9.30 0.37
N ILE A 100 2.22 -8.07 0.76
CA ILE A 100 3.36 -7.33 0.24
C ILE A 100 4.17 -6.79 1.41
N GLN A 101 5.47 -6.62 1.18
CA GLN A 101 6.37 -6.01 2.14
C GLN A 101 7.17 -4.92 1.44
N LEU A 102 7.21 -3.75 2.06
CA LEU A 102 7.91 -2.59 1.53
C LEU A 102 8.90 -2.09 2.57
N ASN A 103 10.11 -1.75 2.13
CA ASN A 103 11.14 -1.17 2.98
C ASN A 103 11.28 0.32 2.66
N PHE A 104 11.35 1.14 3.70
CA PHE A 104 11.51 2.59 3.58
C PHE A 104 12.70 3.04 4.41
N SER A 105 13.52 3.87 3.82
CA SER A 105 14.68 4.48 4.50
C SER A 105 14.63 5.98 4.45
#